data_5e48bea80bb4cf303d66c91c3b1d2826
#
_entry.id   5e48bea80bb4cf303d66c91c3b1d2826
#
_cell.length_a   1.000
_cell.length_b   1.000
_cell.length_c   1.000
_cell.angle_alpha   90.00
_cell.angle_beta   90.00
_cell.angle_gamma   90.00
#
_symmetry.space_group_name_H-M   'P 1'
#
loop_
_entity.id
_entity.type
_entity.pdbx_description
1 polymer ?
#
loop_
_entity_poly.entity_id
_entity_poly.type
_entity_poly.pdbx_seq_one_letter_code
_entity_poly.pdbx_strand_id
1 'polypeptide(L)'
;MNKVLLIGLAVVVLGAAGYGVLTNTRAGQDFLLEQALQAQLGATSNPRDFKGLEVMVCGSSSPLPDPNRAQACIMVRAGNQMFLVDSGSGANTVLQANGAPYRLLRGLLLTHFHSDHISGIGDMNLSSWVAGRPEPMQVIGPEGVEKVVAGYNMAFELDRGYRTLHHGEDLMPSALGVIEARTIEPGVIHNKDGLKITAFEVDHAPIKPAFGYRFDYEGRSVVVSGDTIVTEGLEQAATDVDLLLTDALSHKLIHSLAKVAASAGAKNRAQILRDVLDYH
;
A
#
# COMPACT_ATOMS: atom_id res chain seq x y z
N MET A 1 -0.09 -6.77 -61.20
CA MET A 1 -0.10 -6.60 -59.76
C MET A 1 -1.48 -6.93 -59.23
N ASN A 2 -1.60 -7.88 -58.31
CA ASN A 2 -2.91 -8.46 -57.92
C ASN A 2 -3.71 -7.42 -57.12
N LYS A 3 -5.01 -7.18 -57.45
CA LYS A 3 -5.87 -6.19 -56.79
C LYS A 3 -5.86 -6.35 -55.26
N VAL A 4 -5.78 -7.56 -54.77
CA VAL A 4 -5.67 -7.88 -53.35
C VAL A 4 -4.37 -7.30 -52.72
N LEU A 5 -3.24 -7.37 -53.44
CA LEU A 5 -1.97 -6.82 -52.97
C LEU A 5 -1.98 -5.29 -52.92
N LEU A 6 -2.68 -4.63 -53.87
CA LEU A 6 -2.85 -3.18 -53.88
C LEU A 6 -3.71 -2.70 -52.74
N ILE A 7 -4.81 -3.42 -52.43
CA ILE A 7 -5.71 -3.10 -51.30
C ILE A 7 -4.94 -3.30 -49.97
N GLY A 8 -4.21 -4.39 -49.83
CA GLY A 8 -3.41 -4.63 -48.64
C GLY A 8 -2.35 -3.55 -48.41
N LEU A 9 -1.65 -3.13 -49.46
CA LEU A 9 -0.64 -2.05 -49.38
C LEU A 9 -1.30 -0.70 -48.99
N ALA A 10 -2.46 -0.37 -49.56
CA ALA A 10 -3.19 0.85 -49.24
C ALA A 10 -3.65 0.89 -47.80
N VAL A 11 -4.14 -0.23 -47.25
CA VAL A 11 -4.52 -0.33 -45.82
C VAL A 11 -3.32 -0.11 -44.91
N VAL A 12 -2.17 -0.70 -45.22
CA VAL A 12 -0.95 -0.53 -44.43
C VAL A 12 -0.46 0.93 -44.47
N VAL A 13 -0.46 1.56 -45.66
CA VAL A 13 -0.03 2.96 -45.82
C VAL A 13 -0.99 3.92 -45.10
N LEU A 14 -2.29 3.70 -45.18
CA LEU A 14 -3.28 4.52 -44.46
C LEU A 14 -3.18 4.32 -42.94
N GLY A 15 -2.94 3.09 -42.50
CA GLY A 15 -2.71 2.79 -41.07
C GLY A 15 -1.46 3.47 -40.56
N ALA A 16 -0.35 3.41 -41.30
CA ALA A 16 0.90 4.08 -40.93
C ALA A 16 0.76 5.61 -40.95
N ALA A 17 0.07 6.19 -41.94
CA ALA A 17 -0.19 7.60 -42.00
C ALA A 17 -1.10 8.06 -40.83
N GLY A 18 -2.17 7.30 -40.53
CA GLY A 18 -3.05 7.57 -39.38
C GLY A 18 -2.29 7.50 -38.06
N TYR A 19 -1.46 6.48 -37.86
CA TYR A 19 -0.60 6.36 -36.70
C TYR A 19 0.39 7.56 -36.58
N GLY A 20 0.99 7.94 -37.71
CA GLY A 20 1.88 9.11 -37.78
C GLY A 20 1.16 10.41 -37.40
N VAL A 21 -0.07 10.62 -37.86
CA VAL A 21 -0.89 11.79 -37.49
C VAL A 21 -1.20 11.77 -35.98
N LEU A 22 -1.66 10.62 -35.45
CA LEU A 22 -2.00 10.48 -34.04
C LEU A 22 -0.81 10.70 -33.10
N THR A 23 0.38 10.23 -33.48
CA THR A 23 1.56 10.29 -32.58
C THR A 23 2.41 11.55 -32.77
N ASN A 24 2.37 12.20 -33.96
CA ASN A 24 3.28 13.32 -34.29
C ASN A 24 2.56 14.67 -34.48
N THR A 25 1.24 14.72 -34.38
CA THR A 25 0.50 15.98 -34.38
C THR A 25 -0.01 16.29 -32.98
N ARG A 26 -0.10 17.58 -32.63
CA ARG A 26 -0.62 18.01 -31.34
C ARG A 26 -2.06 17.53 -31.14
N ALA A 27 -2.91 17.67 -32.15
CA ALA A 27 -4.30 17.20 -32.10
C ALA A 27 -4.42 15.67 -31.89
N GLY A 28 -3.52 14.88 -32.52
CA GLY A 28 -3.49 13.44 -32.33
C GLY A 28 -3.00 13.04 -30.93
N GLN A 29 -2.00 13.73 -30.42
CA GLN A 29 -1.49 13.51 -29.06
C GLN A 29 -2.54 13.90 -27.99
N ASP A 30 -3.23 15.04 -28.18
CA ASP A 30 -4.31 15.49 -27.29
C ASP A 30 -5.47 14.47 -27.30
N PHE A 31 -5.86 13.95 -28.46
CA PHE A 31 -6.87 12.89 -28.59
C PHE A 31 -6.47 11.60 -27.85
N LEU A 32 -5.22 11.13 -28.06
CA LEU A 32 -4.73 9.93 -27.39
C LEU A 32 -4.67 10.12 -25.86
N LEU A 33 -4.23 11.30 -25.41
CA LEU A 33 -4.20 11.65 -23.99
C LEU A 33 -5.62 11.64 -23.39
N GLU A 34 -6.57 12.27 -24.07
CA GLU A 34 -7.97 12.30 -23.61
C GLU A 34 -8.57 10.89 -23.51
N GLN A 35 -8.34 10.03 -24.51
CA GLN A 35 -8.78 8.64 -24.46
C GLN A 35 -8.12 7.85 -23.31
N ALA A 36 -6.83 8.04 -23.09
CA ALA A 36 -6.11 7.40 -21.99
C ALA A 36 -6.64 7.87 -20.63
N LEU A 37 -6.88 9.18 -20.47
CA LEU A 37 -7.44 9.75 -19.24
C LEU A 37 -8.87 9.25 -18.99
N GLN A 38 -9.72 9.20 -20.02
CA GLN A 38 -11.09 8.67 -19.87
C GLN A 38 -11.08 7.19 -19.47
N ALA A 39 -10.20 6.38 -20.07
CA ALA A 39 -10.05 4.97 -19.71
C ALA A 39 -9.56 4.80 -18.25
N GLN A 40 -8.60 5.60 -17.83
CA GLN A 40 -8.06 5.56 -16.47
C GLN A 40 -9.08 6.03 -15.43
N LEU A 41 -9.74 7.16 -15.66
CA LEU A 41 -10.77 7.71 -14.77
C LEU A 41 -11.99 6.78 -14.71
N GLY A 42 -12.42 6.21 -15.84
CA GLY A 42 -13.51 5.24 -15.87
C GLY A 42 -13.21 3.96 -15.09
N ALA A 43 -11.96 3.51 -15.10
CA ALA A 43 -11.53 2.34 -14.33
C ALA A 43 -11.47 2.60 -12.81
N THR A 44 -11.10 3.83 -12.40
CA THR A 44 -10.94 4.19 -10.98
C THR A 44 -12.23 4.70 -10.35
N SER A 45 -13.13 5.32 -11.11
CA SER A 45 -14.36 5.94 -10.61
C SER A 45 -15.47 4.94 -10.26
N ASN A 46 -15.39 3.72 -10.76
CA ASN A 46 -16.39 2.68 -10.48
C ASN A 46 -15.67 1.38 -10.11
N PRO A 47 -15.29 1.20 -8.82
CA PRO A 47 -14.70 -0.06 -8.39
C PRO A 47 -15.68 -1.18 -8.76
N ARG A 48 -15.23 -2.10 -9.62
CA ARG A 48 -16.03 -3.27 -10.01
C ARG A 48 -16.58 -3.91 -8.75
N ASP A 49 -17.85 -4.30 -8.77
CA ASP A 49 -18.41 -5.15 -7.72
C ASP A 49 -17.54 -6.39 -7.59
N PHE A 50 -16.65 -6.34 -6.62
CA PHE A 50 -15.75 -7.43 -6.33
C PHE A 50 -16.36 -8.26 -5.21
N LYS A 51 -16.44 -9.55 -5.45
CA LYS A 51 -16.84 -10.52 -4.42
C LYS A 51 -15.64 -11.37 -4.08
N GLY A 52 -15.35 -11.50 -2.78
CA GLY A 52 -14.24 -12.30 -2.29
C GLY A 52 -13.15 -11.46 -1.59
N LEU A 53 -12.02 -12.10 -1.37
CA LEU A 53 -10.85 -11.55 -0.67
C LEU A 53 -9.71 -11.40 -1.67
N GLU A 54 -9.24 -10.17 -1.87
CA GLU A 54 -8.13 -9.83 -2.76
C GLU A 54 -6.96 -9.30 -1.93
N VAL A 55 -5.76 -9.73 -2.28
CA VAL A 55 -4.52 -9.29 -1.64
C VAL A 55 -3.56 -8.75 -2.69
N MET A 56 -2.95 -7.61 -2.42
CA MET A 56 -1.84 -7.07 -3.21
C MET A 56 -0.67 -6.70 -2.30
N VAL A 57 0.51 -7.20 -2.62
CA VAL A 57 1.76 -6.75 -2.00
C VAL A 57 2.14 -5.42 -2.65
N CYS A 58 1.85 -4.31 -1.97
CA CYS A 58 2.15 -2.96 -2.44
C CYS A 58 3.54 -2.48 -2.02
N GLY A 59 4.20 -3.21 -1.14
CA GLY A 59 5.59 -2.96 -0.76
C GLY A 59 6.17 -4.14 0.00
N SER A 60 7.42 -4.47 -0.30
CA SER A 60 8.14 -5.63 0.27
C SER A 60 9.63 -5.34 0.52
N SER A 61 10.02 -4.07 0.54
CA SER A 61 11.37 -3.66 0.90
C SER A 61 11.45 -3.37 2.40
N SER A 62 12.65 -3.53 2.94
CA SER A 62 13.02 -3.17 4.31
C SER A 62 13.47 -1.69 4.40
N PRO A 63 13.97 -1.20 5.54
CA PRO A 63 14.58 0.13 5.65
C PRO A 63 15.75 0.35 4.69
N LEU A 64 16.37 -0.72 4.18
CA LEU A 64 17.43 -0.62 3.18
C LEU A 64 16.82 -0.21 1.83
N PRO A 65 17.38 0.83 1.18
CA PRO A 65 16.85 1.32 -0.08
C PRO A 65 16.87 0.24 -1.18
N ASP A 66 15.73 0.04 -1.82
CA ASP A 66 15.60 -0.76 -3.04
C ASP A 66 14.88 0.10 -4.11
N PRO A 67 15.50 0.44 -5.23
CA PRO A 67 14.89 1.31 -6.24
C PRO A 67 13.67 0.68 -6.95
N ASN A 68 13.49 -0.63 -6.82
CA ASN A 68 12.45 -1.37 -7.53
C ASN A 68 11.30 -1.83 -6.62
N ARG A 69 11.39 -1.61 -5.31
CA ARG A 69 10.40 -2.06 -4.36
C ARG A 69 10.07 -0.98 -3.34
N ALA A 70 8.80 -0.72 -3.15
CA ALA A 70 8.33 0.09 -2.03
C ALA A 70 8.53 -0.64 -0.69
N GLN A 71 8.58 0.11 0.39
CA GLN A 71 8.65 -0.42 1.76
C GLN A 71 7.31 -1.05 2.18
N ALA A 72 7.29 -1.71 3.33
CA ALA A 72 6.21 -2.56 3.81
C ALA A 72 4.80 -2.03 3.54
N CYS A 73 4.02 -2.79 2.79
CA CYS A 73 2.61 -2.50 2.51
C CYS A 73 1.89 -3.73 1.95
N ILE A 74 0.78 -4.12 2.58
CA ILE A 74 -0.14 -5.13 2.05
C ILE A 74 -1.52 -4.52 1.95
N MET A 75 -2.12 -4.52 0.76
CA MET A 75 -3.52 -4.20 0.57
C MET A 75 -4.37 -5.46 0.69
N VAL A 76 -5.43 -5.40 1.49
CA VAL A 76 -6.45 -6.43 1.60
C VAL A 76 -7.80 -5.80 1.26
N ARG A 77 -8.46 -6.31 0.22
CA ARG A 77 -9.79 -5.91 -0.17
C ARG A 77 -10.77 -7.06 0.03
N ALA A 78 -11.82 -6.80 0.79
CA ALA A 78 -12.93 -7.73 1.05
C ALA A 78 -14.24 -7.09 0.56
N GLY A 79 -14.71 -7.53 -0.60
CA GLY A 79 -15.87 -6.91 -1.27
C GLY A 79 -15.65 -5.41 -1.48
N ASN A 80 -16.50 -4.59 -0.85
CA ASN A 80 -16.47 -3.13 -0.94
C ASN A 80 -15.73 -2.44 0.23
N GLN A 81 -14.84 -3.16 0.90
CA GLN A 81 -13.98 -2.64 1.95
C GLN A 81 -12.52 -2.88 1.58
N MET A 82 -11.67 -1.90 1.79
CA MET A 82 -10.23 -2.00 1.60
C MET A 82 -9.53 -1.60 2.90
N PHE A 83 -8.56 -2.40 3.31
CA PHE A 83 -7.65 -2.11 4.40
C PHE A 83 -6.22 -2.21 3.90
N LEU A 84 -5.34 -1.46 4.52
CA LEU A 84 -3.89 -1.60 4.33
C LEU A 84 -3.29 -2.12 5.61
N VAL A 85 -2.32 -3.00 5.50
CA VAL A 85 -1.41 -3.36 6.59
C VAL A 85 -0.09 -2.71 6.27
N ASP A 86 0.31 -1.77 7.11
CA ASP A 86 1.43 -0.86 6.97
C ASP A 86 1.37 0.06 5.73
N SER A 87 2.16 1.11 5.75
CA SER A 87 2.30 2.09 4.67
C SER A 87 3.70 2.68 4.67
N GLY A 88 4.65 1.93 4.15
CA GLY A 88 6.01 2.39 3.96
C GLY A 88 6.18 3.31 2.75
N SER A 89 7.38 3.84 2.60
CA SER A 89 7.71 4.76 1.51
C SER A 89 7.53 4.11 0.14
N GLY A 90 6.91 4.84 -0.78
CA GLY A 90 6.65 4.39 -2.16
C GLY A 90 5.40 3.51 -2.32
N ALA A 91 4.80 2.99 -1.25
CA ALA A 91 3.62 2.14 -1.29
C ALA A 91 2.44 2.79 -2.04
N ASN A 92 2.21 4.07 -1.78
CA ASN A 92 1.17 4.84 -2.46
C ASN A 92 1.34 4.88 -3.99
N THR A 93 2.58 5.01 -4.48
CA THR A 93 2.88 4.99 -5.93
C THR A 93 2.52 3.66 -6.55
N VAL A 94 2.84 2.54 -5.87
CA VAL A 94 2.51 1.19 -6.35
C VAL A 94 0.99 1.00 -6.39
N LEU A 95 0.28 1.40 -5.34
CA LEU A 95 -1.18 1.31 -5.27
C LEU A 95 -1.85 2.12 -6.39
N GLN A 96 -1.41 3.36 -6.64
CA GLN A 96 -1.94 4.21 -7.71
C GLN A 96 -1.69 3.59 -9.09
N ALA A 97 -0.47 3.11 -9.34
CA ALA A 97 -0.11 2.48 -10.62
C ALA A 97 -0.95 1.23 -10.91
N ASN A 98 -1.44 0.55 -9.88
CA ASN A 98 -2.30 -0.64 -10.00
C ASN A 98 -3.80 -0.34 -9.85
N GLY A 99 -4.20 0.93 -9.80
CA GLY A 99 -5.62 1.33 -9.78
C GLY A 99 -6.34 0.95 -8.48
N ALA A 100 -5.64 0.98 -7.34
CA ALA A 100 -6.24 0.66 -6.04
C ALA A 100 -7.48 1.54 -5.76
N PRO A 101 -8.59 0.95 -5.26
CA PRO A 101 -9.84 1.66 -5.06
C PRO A 101 -9.86 2.47 -3.76
N TYR A 102 -9.13 3.58 -3.71
CA TYR A 102 -8.96 4.41 -2.51
C TYR A 102 -10.24 4.86 -1.83
N ARG A 103 -11.35 5.01 -2.57
CA ARG A 103 -12.67 5.33 -1.99
C ARG A 103 -13.17 4.25 -1.04
N LEU A 104 -12.68 3.01 -1.19
CA LEU A 104 -13.04 1.86 -0.34
C LEU A 104 -12.15 1.75 0.89
N LEU A 105 -11.13 2.59 1.04
CA LEU A 105 -10.21 2.55 2.18
C LEU A 105 -10.97 2.84 3.48
N ARG A 106 -10.98 1.87 4.39
CA ARG A 106 -11.63 1.92 5.70
C ARG A 106 -10.65 2.10 6.84
N GLY A 107 -9.41 1.65 6.66
CA GLY A 107 -8.39 1.77 7.68
C GLY A 107 -7.02 1.35 7.20
N LEU A 108 -6.02 1.91 7.86
CA LEU A 108 -4.62 1.52 7.79
C LEU A 108 -4.26 0.86 9.13
N LEU A 109 -3.91 -0.40 9.09
CA LEU A 109 -3.52 -1.22 10.23
C LEU A 109 -2.01 -1.20 10.36
N LEU A 110 -1.48 -0.69 11.45
CA LEU A 110 -0.04 -0.67 11.70
C LEU A 110 0.37 -1.87 12.54
N THR A 111 1.36 -2.59 12.06
CA THR A 111 1.95 -3.71 12.80
C THR A 111 2.80 -3.20 13.95
N HIS A 112 3.64 -2.21 13.70
CA HIS A 112 4.50 -1.50 14.64
C HIS A 112 4.94 -0.14 14.04
N PHE A 113 5.90 0.57 14.66
CA PHE A 113 6.20 1.96 14.28
C PHE A 113 7.60 2.17 13.70
N HIS A 114 8.24 1.16 13.11
CA HIS A 114 9.44 1.40 12.33
C HIS A 114 9.13 2.28 11.11
N SER A 115 10.10 3.07 10.68
CA SER A 115 9.91 4.07 9.64
C SER A 115 9.46 3.50 8.30
N ASP A 116 9.91 2.32 7.94
CA ASP A 116 9.56 1.59 6.72
C ASP A 116 8.14 1.00 6.74
N HIS A 117 7.45 1.06 7.87
CA HIS A 117 6.04 0.68 8.03
C HIS A 117 5.09 1.89 8.09
N ILE A 118 5.60 3.08 8.43
CA ILE A 118 4.76 4.25 8.69
C ILE A 118 5.03 5.43 7.75
N SER A 119 6.18 5.51 7.06
CA SER A 119 6.62 6.71 6.34
C SER A 119 5.71 7.16 5.19
N GLY A 120 4.82 6.31 4.67
CA GLY A 120 3.86 6.61 3.61
C GLY A 120 2.47 7.05 4.07
N ILE A 121 2.22 7.17 5.37
CA ILE A 121 0.88 7.50 5.94
C ILE A 121 0.32 8.80 5.36
N GLY A 122 1.15 9.85 5.26
CA GLY A 122 0.72 11.16 4.74
C GLY A 122 0.26 11.09 3.29
N ASP A 123 1.04 10.41 2.44
CA ASP A 123 0.70 10.21 1.03
C ASP A 123 -0.58 9.39 0.86
N MET A 124 -0.78 8.39 1.72
CA MET A 124 -1.96 7.54 1.72
C MET A 124 -3.21 8.32 2.11
N ASN A 125 -3.10 9.14 3.17
CA ASN A 125 -4.19 10.03 3.58
C ASN A 125 -4.58 10.99 2.46
N LEU A 126 -3.61 11.68 1.86
CA LEU A 126 -3.86 12.62 0.77
C LEU A 126 -4.54 11.93 -0.42
N SER A 127 -3.98 10.83 -0.90
CA SER A 127 -4.49 10.13 -2.10
C SER A 127 -5.90 9.61 -1.90
N SER A 128 -6.22 9.06 -0.74
CA SER A 128 -7.56 8.56 -0.43
C SER A 128 -8.57 9.70 -0.20
N TRP A 129 -8.15 10.82 0.38
CA TRP A 129 -8.98 12.03 0.52
C TRP A 129 -9.35 12.61 -0.85
N VAL A 130 -8.35 12.82 -1.73
CA VAL A 130 -8.56 13.28 -3.13
C VAL A 130 -9.47 12.32 -3.91
N ALA A 131 -9.35 11.02 -3.68
CA ALA A 131 -10.21 10.02 -4.31
C ALA A 131 -11.67 10.02 -3.77
N GLY A 132 -12.00 10.88 -2.79
CA GLY A 132 -13.34 11.00 -2.23
C GLY A 132 -13.69 9.90 -1.23
N ARG A 133 -12.74 9.51 -0.37
CA ARG A 133 -13.03 8.68 0.80
C ARG A 133 -14.13 9.35 1.64
N PRO A 134 -15.17 8.61 2.08
CA PRO A 134 -16.35 9.21 2.70
C PRO A 134 -16.18 9.56 4.18
N GLU A 135 -15.12 9.07 4.84
CA GLU A 135 -14.86 9.24 6.29
C GLU A 135 -13.39 9.61 6.51
N PRO A 136 -12.99 10.20 7.64
CA PRO A 136 -11.59 10.39 8.00
C PRO A 136 -10.81 9.07 7.95
N MET A 137 -9.53 9.11 7.55
CA MET A 137 -8.70 7.90 7.53
C MET A 137 -8.44 7.42 8.95
N GLN A 138 -8.87 6.20 9.23
CA GLN A 138 -8.54 5.52 10.48
C GLN A 138 -7.13 4.92 10.39
N VAL A 139 -6.23 5.29 11.27
CA VAL A 139 -4.95 4.60 11.49
C VAL A 139 -5.05 3.85 12.80
N ILE A 140 -5.00 2.53 12.70
CA ILE A 140 -5.30 1.58 13.75
C ILE A 140 -4.01 0.84 14.10
N GLY A 141 -3.64 0.76 15.35
CA GLY A 141 -2.39 0.11 15.72
C GLY A 141 -2.21 -0.08 17.21
N PRO A 142 -1.03 -0.55 17.63
CA PRO A 142 -0.70 -0.73 19.04
C PRO A 142 -0.65 0.60 19.80
N GLU A 143 -0.47 0.52 21.11
CA GLU A 143 -0.22 1.69 21.99
C GLU A 143 0.90 2.57 21.42
N GLY A 144 0.62 3.88 21.31
CA GLY A 144 1.50 4.87 20.70
C GLY A 144 1.07 5.33 19.30
N VAL A 145 0.09 4.69 18.67
CA VAL A 145 -0.43 5.10 17.35
C VAL A 145 -0.92 6.55 17.35
N GLU A 146 -1.44 7.04 18.48
CA GLU A 146 -1.89 8.43 18.63
C GLU A 146 -0.76 9.44 18.43
N LYS A 147 0.46 9.11 18.89
CA LYS A 147 1.64 9.97 18.71
C LYS A 147 2.04 10.05 17.25
N VAL A 148 2.01 8.92 16.53
CA VAL A 148 2.30 8.85 15.11
C VAL A 148 1.28 9.70 14.34
N VAL A 149 0.00 9.49 14.58
CA VAL A 149 -1.10 10.23 13.93
C VAL A 149 -1.06 11.72 14.24
N ALA A 150 -0.80 12.11 15.48
CA ALA A 150 -0.65 13.52 15.87
C ALA A 150 0.51 14.18 15.09
N GLY A 151 1.65 13.49 14.94
CA GLY A 151 2.78 13.95 14.14
C GLY A 151 2.43 14.19 12.68
N TYR A 152 1.72 13.25 12.04
CA TYR A 152 1.25 13.39 10.66
C TYR A 152 0.22 14.50 10.50
N ASN A 153 -0.76 14.60 11.40
CA ASN A 153 -1.76 15.66 11.36
C ASN A 153 -1.13 17.04 11.47
N MET A 154 -0.12 17.20 12.32
CA MET A 154 0.64 18.45 12.48
C MET A 154 1.50 18.75 11.24
N ALA A 155 2.21 17.76 10.70
CA ALA A 155 3.07 17.96 9.52
C ALA A 155 2.28 18.36 8.27
N PHE A 156 1.06 17.85 8.11
CA PHE A 156 0.20 18.10 6.94
C PHE A 156 -0.91 19.14 7.19
N GLU A 157 -0.91 19.83 8.32
CA GLU A 157 -1.93 20.83 8.68
C GLU A 157 -2.03 21.94 7.62
N LEU A 158 -0.90 22.51 7.23
CA LEU A 158 -0.86 23.61 6.25
C LEU A 158 -1.29 23.13 4.86
N ASP A 159 -0.79 21.98 4.38
CA ASP A 159 -1.18 21.41 3.09
C ASP A 159 -2.68 21.14 3.02
N ARG A 160 -3.25 20.55 4.08
CA ARG A 160 -4.70 20.35 4.20
C ARG A 160 -5.47 21.66 4.10
N GLY A 161 -5.05 22.70 4.85
CA GLY A 161 -5.66 24.02 4.81
C GLY A 161 -5.59 24.66 3.42
N TYR A 162 -4.45 24.58 2.74
CA TYR A 162 -4.27 25.12 1.39
C TYR A 162 -5.15 24.43 0.36
N ARG A 163 -5.30 23.10 0.43
CA ARG A 163 -6.14 22.34 -0.50
C ARG A 163 -7.61 22.67 -0.31
N THR A 164 -8.10 22.69 0.92
CA THR A 164 -9.47 23.09 1.21
C THR A 164 -9.75 24.53 0.79
N LEU A 165 -8.83 25.45 1.07
CA LEU A 165 -8.97 26.84 0.64
C LEU A 165 -9.03 27.00 -0.89
N HIS A 166 -8.22 26.21 -1.62
CA HIS A 166 -8.14 26.28 -3.09
C HIS A 166 -9.33 25.60 -3.78
N HIS A 167 -9.75 24.44 -3.29
CA HIS A 167 -10.77 23.59 -3.96
C HIS A 167 -12.17 23.73 -3.35
N GLY A 168 -12.28 24.31 -2.16
CA GLY A 168 -13.54 24.43 -1.38
C GLY A 168 -13.88 23.19 -0.57
N GLU A 169 -14.67 23.42 0.49
CA GLU A 169 -15.14 22.37 1.42
C GLU A 169 -16.01 21.30 0.72
N ASP A 170 -16.70 21.65 -0.37
CA ASP A 170 -17.53 20.70 -1.11
C ASP A 170 -16.71 19.60 -1.82
N LEU A 171 -15.50 19.94 -2.30
CA LEU A 171 -14.63 19.00 -3.00
C LEU A 171 -13.57 18.39 -2.10
N MET A 172 -13.02 19.20 -1.19
CA MET A 172 -11.96 18.80 -0.27
C MET A 172 -12.34 19.17 1.17
N PRO A 173 -13.33 18.46 1.77
CA PRO A 173 -13.75 18.71 3.14
C PRO A 173 -12.57 18.57 4.10
N SER A 174 -12.24 19.64 4.84
CA SER A 174 -11.06 19.68 5.71
C SER A 174 -11.09 18.58 6.79
N ALA A 175 -12.28 18.27 7.28
CA ALA A 175 -12.49 17.20 8.26
C ALA A 175 -12.07 15.82 7.75
N LEU A 176 -12.26 15.53 6.45
CA LEU A 176 -11.86 14.25 5.86
C LEU A 176 -10.34 14.16 5.60
N GLY A 177 -9.64 15.29 5.58
CA GLY A 177 -8.19 15.35 5.47
C GLY A 177 -7.46 15.08 6.79
N VAL A 178 -8.18 15.03 7.92
CA VAL A 178 -7.64 14.66 9.24
C VAL A 178 -7.53 13.14 9.33
N ILE A 179 -6.45 12.67 9.96
CA ILE A 179 -6.27 11.25 10.30
C ILE A 179 -6.77 11.03 11.73
N GLU A 180 -7.53 9.97 11.94
CA GLU A 180 -7.98 9.55 13.26
C GLU A 180 -7.19 8.33 13.73
N ALA A 181 -6.73 8.36 14.99
CA ALA A 181 -6.03 7.25 15.60
C ALA A 181 -7.00 6.33 16.35
N ARG A 182 -6.74 5.02 16.26
CA ARG A 182 -7.42 4.04 17.10
C ARG A 182 -6.43 3.02 17.65
N THR A 183 -6.16 3.10 18.94
CA THR A 183 -5.39 2.10 19.66
C THR A 183 -6.20 0.82 19.83
N ILE A 184 -5.54 -0.31 19.65
CA ILE A 184 -6.14 -1.65 19.78
C ILE A 184 -5.28 -2.55 20.68
N GLU A 185 -5.94 -3.59 21.17
CA GLU A 185 -5.34 -4.74 21.82
C GLU A 185 -5.56 -6.00 20.94
N PRO A 186 -4.83 -7.11 21.18
CA PRO A 186 -5.10 -8.38 20.52
C PRO A 186 -6.55 -8.83 20.66
N GLY A 187 -7.14 -9.32 19.57
CA GLY A 187 -8.54 -9.74 19.51
C GLY A 187 -9.24 -9.25 18.25
N VAL A 188 -10.55 -9.38 18.20
CA VAL A 188 -11.36 -8.92 17.06
C VAL A 188 -11.47 -7.41 17.06
N ILE A 189 -10.89 -6.77 16.06
CA ILE A 189 -10.84 -5.31 15.92
C ILE A 189 -11.84 -4.75 14.89
N HIS A 190 -12.33 -5.61 14.01
CA HIS A 190 -13.36 -5.29 13.01
C HIS A 190 -14.24 -6.50 12.78
N ASN A 191 -15.57 -6.31 12.74
CA ASN A 191 -16.53 -7.36 12.41
C ASN A 191 -17.77 -6.70 11.81
N LYS A 192 -17.70 -6.37 10.51
CA LYS A 192 -18.76 -5.65 9.80
C LYS A 192 -18.80 -6.07 8.34
N ASP A 193 -20.00 -6.10 7.76
CA ASP A 193 -20.23 -6.38 6.34
C ASP A 193 -19.54 -7.68 5.87
N GLY A 194 -19.56 -8.73 6.71
CA GLY A 194 -18.99 -10.04 6.44
C GLY A 194 -17.48 -10.15 6.65
N LEU A 195 -16.77 -9.05 6.85
CA LEU A 195 -15.34 -9.05 7.14
C LEU A 195 -15.10 -9.04 8.64
N LYS A 196 -14.31 -10.03 9.10
CA LYS A 196 -13.76 -10.06 10.45
C LYS A 196 -12.25 -9.87 10.37
N ILE A 197 -11.70 -8.92 11.14
CA ILE A 197 -10.27 -8.70 11.31
C ILE A 197 -9.90 -8.96 12.76
N THR A 198 -8.91 -9.82 12.96
CA THR A 198 -8.38 -10.16 14.29
C THR A 198 -6.92 -9.74 14.35
N ALA A 199 -6.56 -8.91 15.33
CA ALA A 199 -5.17 -8.60 15.66
C ALA A 199 -4.62 -9.66 16.62
N PHE A 200 -3.38 -10.05 16.45
CA PHE A 200 -2.66 -10.95 17.35
C PHE A 200 -1.25 -10.42 17.62
N GLU A 201 -0.76 -10.70 18.81
CA GLU A 201 0.60 -10.28 19.20
C GLU A 201 1.64 -11.14 18.47
N VAL A 202 2.74 -10.48 18.04
CA VAL A 202 3.93 -11.10 17.47
C VAL A 202 5.17 -10.69 18.25
N ASP A 203 6.29 -11.37 18.05
CA ASP A 203 7.55 -11.06 18.72
C ASP A 203 8.53 -10.39 17.75
N HIS A 204 8.67 -9.09 17.92
CA HIS A 204 9.62 -8.25 17.21
C HIS A 204 10.51 -7.49 18.22
N ALA A 205 10.90 -8.18 19.30
CA ALA A 205 11.68 -7.56 20.39
C ALA A 205 12.96 -6.87 19.88
N PRO A 206 13.30 -5.63 20.34
CA PRO A 206 12.75 -4.95 21.52
C PRO A 206 11.48 -4.11 21.25
N ILE A 207 10.94 -4.09 20.03
CA ILE A 207 9.77 -3.33 19.64
C ILE A 207 8.52 -4.03 20.19
N LYS A 208 7.84 -3.39 21.15
CA LYS A 208 6.64 -3.92 21.80
C LYS A 208 5.63 -2.79 22.11
N PRO A 209 4.33 -3.03 21.93
CA PRO A 209 3.74 -4.20 21.30
C PRO A 209 3.88 -4.18 19.76
N ALA A 210 3.92 -5.36 19.13
CA ALA A 210 3.87 -5.54 17.68
C ALA A 210 2.78 -6.54 17.35
N PHE A 211 2.05 -6.30 16.24
CA PHE A 211 0.86 -7.08 15.86
C PHE A 211 0.95 -7.64 14.45
N GLY A 212 0.35 -8.83 14.27
CA GLY A 212 -0.08 -9.33 12.99
C GLY A 212 -1.61 -9.25 12.88
N TYR A 213 -2.14 -9.47 11.68
CA TYR A 213 -3.56 -9.35 11.39
C TYR A 213 -4.07 -10.55 10.59
N ARG A 214 -5.20 -11.12 11.02
CA ARG A 214 -5.96 -12.12 10.28
C ARG A 214 -7.25 -11.52 9.76
N PHE A 215 -7.52 -11.74 8.47
CA PHE A 215 -8.73 -11.34 7.77
C PHE A 215 -9.52 -12.58 7.40
N ASP A 216 -10.78 -12.67 7.82
CA ASP A 216 -11.71 -13.72 7.43
C ASP A 216 -12.89 -13.08 6.69
N TYR A 217 -13.18 -13.53 5.45
CA TYR A 217 -14.26 -13.03 4.62
C TYR A 217 -14.82 -14.11 3.69
N GLU A 218 -16.14 -14.36 3.74
CA GLU A 218 -16.85 -15.34 2.88
C GLU A 218 -16.17 -16.71 2.79
N GLY A 219 -15.67 -17.22 3.92
CA GLY A 219 -15.03 -18.53 4.01
C GLY A 219 -13.59 -18.57 3.47
N ARG A 220 -12.99 -17.40 3.19
CA ARG A 220 -11.58 -17.24 2.86
C ARG A 220 -10.86 -16.50 3.96
N SER A 221 -9.55 -16.75 4.07
CA SER A 221 -8.74 -16.16 5.13
C SER A 221 -7.34 -15.79 4.67
N VAL A 222 -6.85 -14.67 5.19
CA VAL A 222 -5.48 -14.16 4.97
C VAL A 222 -4.88 -13.78 6.30
N VAL A 223 -3.62 -14.13 6.50
CA VAL A 223 -2.81 -13.66 7.63
C VAL A 223 -1.64 -12.83 7.11
N VAL A 224 -1.41 -11.69 7.75
CA VAL A 224 -0.22 -10.84 7.57
C VAL A 224 0.50 -10.76 8.90
N SER A 225 1.73 -11.25 8.97
CA SER A 225 2.47 -11.35 10.22
C SER A 225 3.00 -10.00 10.73
N GLY A 226 3.33 -9.06 9.83
CA GLY A 226 4.29 -8.00 10.14
C GLY A 226 5.69 -8.60 10.33
N ASP A 227 6.59 -7.82 10.91
CA ASP A 227 7.95 -8.25 11.24
C ASP A 227 7.93 -9.07 12.52
N THR A 228 8.46 -10.28 12.47
CA THR A 228 8.41 -11.20 13.63
C THR A 228 9.27 -12.44 13.43
N ILE A 229 9.75 -13.00 14.53
CA ILE A 229 10.15 -14.40 14.56
C ILE A 229 8.90 -15.29 14.64
N VAL A 230 9.05 -16.59 14.44
CA VAL A 230 7.95 -17.56 14.62
C VAL A 230 7.50 -17.58 16.08
N THR A 231 6.18 -17.37 16.28
CA THR A 231 5.55 -17.37 17.60
C THR A 231 4.34 -18.27 17.62
N GLU A 232 3.95 -18.74 18.82
CA GLU A 232 2.72 -19.52 18.99
C GLU A 232 1.48 -18.73 18.51
N GLY A 233 1.45 -17.41 18.74
CA GLY A 233 0.38 -16.52 18.28
C GLY A 233 0.26 -16.50 16.76
N LEU A 234 1.39 -16.42 16.05
CA LEU A 234 1.42 -16.52 14.59
C LEU A 234 0.96 -17.89 14.08
N GLU A 235 1.45 -18.97 14.69
CA GLU A 235 1.06 -20.34 14.32
C GLU A 235 -0.43 -20.57 14.52
N GLN A 236 -1.00 -20.11 15.64
CA GLN A 236 -2.44 -20.17 15.90
C GLN A 236 -3.24 -19.35 14.90
N ALA A 237 -2.83 -18.09 14.63
CA ALA A 237 -3.49 -17.22 13.67
C ALA A 237 -3.42 -17.77 12.24
N ALA A 238 -2.35 -18.48 11.88
CA ALA A 238 -2.14 -19.08 10.58
C ALA A 238 -2.76 -20.47 10.41
N THR A 239 -3.36 -21.04 11.48
CA THR A 239 -4.02 -22.33 11.38
C THR A 239 -5.18 -22.26 10.38
N ASP A 240 -5.22 -23.20 9.43
CA ASP A 240 -6.23 -23.33 8.38
C ASP A 240 -6.46 -22.05 7.57
N VAL A 241 -5.40 -21.20 7.40
CA VAL A 241 -5.47 -20.01 6.58
C VAL A 241 -5.26 -20.34 5.10
N ASP A 242 -5.99 -19.66 4.20
CA ASP A 242 -5.80 -19.83 2.75
C ASP A 242 -4.50 -19.19 2.25
N LEU A 243 -4.09 -18.07 2.85
CA LEU A 243 -2.88 -17.33 2.47
C LEU A 243 -2.20 -16.74 3.71
N LEU A 244 -0.92 -17.05 3.86
CA LEU A 244 -0.04 -16.45 4.87
C LEU A 244 1.01 -15.57 4.17
N LEU A 245 1.08 -14.30 4.57
CA LEU A 245 2.15 -13.37 4.20
C LEU A 245 3.02 -13.11 5.42
N THR A 246 4.29 -13.47 5.32
CA THR A 246 5.28 -13.23 6.37
C THR A 246 6.40 -12.34 5.85
N ASP A 247 7.09 -11.66 6.75
CA ASP A 247 8.41 -11.13 6.45
C ASP A 247 9.38 -12.26 6.08
N ALA A 248 10.47 -11.92 5.43
CA ALA A 248 11.48 -12.87 5.04
C ALA A 248 12.87 -12.24 5.07
N LEU A 249 13.73 -12.75 5.92
CA LEU A 249 15.12 -12.33 6.03
C LEU A 249 16.08 -13.43 5.60
N SER A 250 17.00 -13.09 4.70
CA SER A 250 18.08 -14.02 4.33
C SER A 250 19.26 -13.89 5.30
N HIS A 251 19.31 -14.75 6.30
CA HIS A 251 20.44 -14.80 7.25
C HIS A 251 21.79 -14.88 6.55
N LYS A 252 21.90 -15.68 5.47
CA LYS A 252 23.13 -15.81 4.68
C LYS A 252 23.56 -14.48 4.06
N LEU A 253 22.61 -13.73 3.50
CA LEU A 253 22.88 -12.42 2.91
C LEU A 253 23.31 -11.41 3.95
N ILE A 254 22.58 -11.32 5.06
CA ILE A 254 22.88 -10.39 6.16
C ILE A 254 24.27 -10.67 6.76
N HIS A 255 24.61 -11.94 7.03
CA HIS A 255 25.94 -12.32 7.52
C HIS A 255 27.04 -11.88 6.54
N SER A 256 26.82 -12.08 5.22
CA SER A 256 27.76 -11.68 4.19
C SER A 256 27.94 -10.16 4.16
N LEU A 257 26.86 -9.39 4.22
CA LEU A 257 26.89 -7.93 4.26
C LEU A 257 27.61 -7.42 5.53
N ALA A 258 27.32 -7.99 6.69
CA ALA A 258 27.98 -7.64 7.95
C ALA A 258 29.50 -7.89 7.90
N LYS A 259 29.91 -9.01 7.31
CA LYS A 259 31.34 -9.33 7.10
C LYS A 259 32.02 -8.33 6.18
N VAL A 260 31.41 -7.98 5.05
CA VAL A 260 31.94 -6.97 4.12
C VAL A 260 32.03 -5.59 4.78
N ALA A 261 31.00 -5.17 5.48
CA ALA A 261 30.98 -3.89 6.21
C ALA A 261 32.09 -3.82 7.27
N ALA A 262 32.29 -4.90 8.04
CA ALA A 262 33.38 -5.01 9.01
C ALA A 262 34.77 -4.90 8.36
N SER A 263 34.97 -5.60 7.23
CA SER A 263 36.23 -5.59 6.48
C SER A 263 36.54 -4.22 5.88
N ALA A 264 35.51 -3.44 5.52
CA ALA A 264 35.60 -2.06 5.05
C ALA A 264 35.76 -1.02 6.18
N GLY A 265 35.86 -1.44 7.44
CA GLY A 265 35.98 -0.54 8.59
C GLY A 265 34.68 0.10 9.06
N ALA A 266 33.53 -0.23 8.44
CA ALA A 266 32.20 0.29 8.78
C ALA A 266 31.61 -0.49 9.98
N LYS A 267 32.24 -0.40 11.15
CA LYS A 267 31.93 -1.22 12.34
C LYS A 267 30.48 -1.07 12.81
N ASN A 268 29.94 0.16 12.86
CA ASN A 268 28.56 0.40 13.29
C ASN A 268 27.56 -0.27 12.34
N ARG A 269 27.77 -0.16 11.01
CA ARG A 269 26.92 -0.80 10.03
C ARG A 269 26.99 -2.33 10.12
N ALA A 270 28.17 -2.87 10.35
CA ALA A 270 28.34 -4.31 10.56
C ALA A 270 27.62 -4.80 11.82
N GLN A 271 27.58 -3.99 12.88
CA GLN A 271 26.85 -4.32 14.10
C GLN A 271 25.33 -4.28 13.85
N ILE A 272 24.80 -3.19 13.28
CA ILE A 272 23.37 -3.07 12.93
C ILE A 272 22.89 -4.26 12.10
N LEU A 273 23.69 -4.68 11.09
CA LEU A 273 23.35 -5.84 10.25
C LEU A 273 23.30 -7.15 11.06
N ARG A 274 24.12 -7.30 12.12
CA ARG A 274 24.03 -8.46 13.01
C ARG A 274 22.81 -8.42 13.91
N ASP A 275 22.50 -7.23 14.45
CA ASP A 275 21.38 -7.05 15.36
C ASP A 275 20.04 -7.36 14.69
N VAL A 276 19.92 -7.08 13.38
CA VAL A 276 18.70 -7.41 12.57
C VAL A 276 18.39 -8.91 12.58
N LEU A 277 19.39 -9.78 12.74
CA LEU A 277 19.17 -11.24 12.76
C LEU A 277 18.47 -11.76 14.03
N ASP A 278 18.34 -10.94 15.06
CA ASP A 278 17.80 -11.37 16.35
C ASP A 278 16.26 -11.28 16.41
N TYR A 279 15.62 -10.59 15.42
CA TYR A 279 14.19 -10.27 15.48
C TYR A 279 13.41 -10.38 14.15
N HIS A 280 14.01 -11.07 13.15
CA HIS A 280 13.40 -11.44 11.86
C HIS A 280 13.55 -12.91 11.52
#